data_97b8ca4dd190a406905026009eff311a
#
_entry.id   97b8ca4dd190a406905026009eff311a
#
_cell.length_a   1.000
_cell.length_b   1.000
_cell.length_c   1.000
_cell.angle_alpha   90.00
_cell.angle_beta   90.00
_cell.angle_gamma   90.00
#
_symmetry.space_group_name_H-M   'P 1'
#
loop_
_entity.id
_entity.type
_entity.pdbx_description
1 polymer ?
#
loop_
_entity_poly.entity_id
_entity_poly.type
_entity_poly.pdbx_seq_one_letter_code
_entity_poly.pdbx_strand_id
1 'polypeptide(L)'
;MPKKQVILDFDSTLCAVESLDALADMVLTDDPDSEAKVAEIERLTSLGMSGELPLSESLARRLAILTFNRGHVERLVESLRHQLTPGLVADRQWILDHAEHLHVVSGGFVDWIAPVLTPFGFRTEQIHANALCCNADVCVGFDQNHPLSRNGGKPEVVQQ
;
A
#
# COMPACT_ATOMS: atom_id res chain seq x y z
N MET A 1 -24.20 9.54 -21.25
CA MET A 1 -24.25 9.25 -19.81
C MET A 1 -22.83 9.24 -19.26
N PRO A 2 -22.58 9.82 -18.10
CA PRO A 2 -21.26 9.66 -17.50
C PRO A 2 -20.98 8.17 -17.27
N LYS A 3 -19.82 7.71 -17.73
CA LYS A 3 -19.39 6.32 -17.49
C LYS A 3 -19.16 6.17 -15.97
N LYS A 4 -19.76 5.16 -15.38
CA LYS A 4 -19.55 4.87 -13.95
C LYS A 4 -18.10 4.45 -13.73
N GLN A 5 -17.44 5.05 -12.76
CA GLN A 5 -16.12 4.66 -12.29
C GLN A 5 -16.29 3.83 -11.00
N VAL A 6 -15.50 2.79 -10.87
CA VAL A 6 -15.48 1.94 -9.67
C VAL A 6 -14.17 2.18 -8.94
N ILE A 7 -14.27 2.45 -7.65
CA ILE A 7 -13.12 2.72 -6.78
C ILE A 7 -12.94 1.54 -5.85
N LEU A 8 -11.72 1.01 -5.82
CA LEU A 8 -11.34 -0.17 -5.06
C LEU A 8 -10.23 0.21 -4.08
N ASP A 9 -10.26 -0.39 -2.90
CA ASP A 9 -9.11 -0.37 -1.99
C ASP A 9 -8.16 -1.51 -2.36
N PHE A 10 -6.90 -1.45 -1.91
CA PHE A 10 -5.92 -2.48 -2.17
C PHE A 10 -5.78 -3.45 -0.99
N ASP A 11 -5.29 -2.94 0.15
CA ASP A 11 -5.05 -3.74 1.36
C ASP A 11 -6.35 -4.33 1.89
N SER A 12 -6.34 -5.62 2.24
CA SER A 12 -7.51 -6.38 2.72
C SER A 12 -8.74 -6.35 1.77
N THR A 13 -8.55 -5.97 0.51
CA THR A 13 -9.62 -5.91 -0.53
C THR A 13 -9.18 -6.62 -1.81
N LEU A 14 -8.28 -6.05 -2.59
CA LEU A 14 -7.68 -6.70 -3.77
C LEU A 14 -6.54 -7.66 -3.38
N CYS A 15 -5.84 -7.33 -2.32
CA CYS A 15 -4.88 -8.19 -1.64
C CYS A 15 -5.48 -8.67 -0.31
N ALA A 16 -5.23 -9.92 0.07
CA ALA A 16 -5.79 -10.52 1.28
C ALA A 16 -5.09 -10.08 2.58
N VAL A 17 -4.00 -9.34 2.46
CA VAL A 17 -3.17 -8.89 3.59
C VAL A 17 -2.98 -7.37 3.58
N GLU A 18 -2.49 -6.85 4.70
CA GLU A 18 -1.97 -5.48 4.80
C GLU A 18 -0.54 -5.45 4.27
N SER A 19 -0.28 -4.70 3.20
CA SER A 19 1.00 -4.73 2.50
C SER A 19 2.17 -4.20 3.33
N LEU A 20 1.93 -3.21 4.19
CA LEU A 20 2.98 -2.68 5.07
C LEU A 20 3.34 -3.69 6.19
N ASP A 21 2.38 -4.46 6.68
CA ASP A 21 2.64 -5.52 7.66
C ASP A 21 3.43 -6.66 7.01
N ALA A 22 3.09 -7.03 5.78
CA ALA A 22 3.87 -8.02 5.02
C ALA A 22 5.31 -7.55 4.76
N LEU A 23 5.53 -6.26 4.51
CA LEU A 23 6.88 -5.67 4.42
C LEU A 23 7.61 -5.77 5.77
N ALA A 24 6.92 -5.44 6.86
CA ALA A 24 7.49 -5.50 8.21
C ALA A 24 7.95 -6.93 8.56
N ASP A 25 7.10 -7.92 8.33
CA ASP A 25 7.43 -9.33 8.55
C ASP A 25 8.68 -9.75 7.76
N MET A 26 8.73 -9.33 6.48
CA MET A 26 9.86 -9.66 5.61
C MET A 26 11.18 -9.02 6.06
N VAL A 27 11.13 -7.75 6.47
CA VAL A 27 12.32 -6.98 6.87
C VAL A 27 12.82 -7.43 8.24
N LEU A 28 11.92 -7.79 9.15
CA LEU A 28 12.23 -8.10 10.55
C LEU A 28 12.47 -9.61 10.82
N THR A 29 12.34 -10.47 9.80
CA THR A 29 12.45 -11.93 9.99
C THR A 29 13.74 -12.35 10.71
N ASP A 30 14.88 -11.75 10.38
CA ASP A 30 16.18 -12.07 10.96
C ASP A 30 16.72 -10.93 11.87
N ASP A 31 15.87 -10.00 12.26
CA ASP A 31 16.26 -8.87 13.10
C ASP A 31 16.28 -9.30 14.58
N PRO A 32 17.39 -9.13 15.31
CA PRO A 32 17.49 -9.53 16.71
C PRO A 32 16.51 -8.78 17.63
N ASP A 33 16.07 -7.58 17.22
CA ASP A 33 15.14 -6.74 17.96
C ASP A 33 13.71 -6.83 17.38
N SER A 34 13.41 -7.85 16.57
CA SER A 34 12.15 -7.95 15.81
C SER A 34 10.91 -7.84 16.70
N GLU A 35 10.90 -8.52 17.84
CA GLU A 35 9.75 -8.51 18.76
C GLU A 35 9.43 -7.10 19.28
N ALA A 36 10.44 -6.34 19.69
CA ALA A 36 10.28 -4.97 20.14
C ALA A 36 9.84 -4.03 19.00
N LYS A 37 10.37 -4.22 17.80
CA LYS A 37 10.02 -3.43 16.61
C LYS A 37 8.59 -3.71 16.16
N VAL A 38 8.16 -4.97 16.14
CA VAL A 38 6.77 -5.34 15.82
C VAL A 38 5.81 -4.73 16.84
N ALA A 39 6.08 -4.84 18.13
CA ALA A 39 5.24 -4.24 19.17
C ALA A 39 5.12 -2.70 19.01
N GLU A 40 6.21 -2.03 18.65
CA GLU A 40 6.17 -0.57 18.41
C GLU A 40 5.40 -0.23 17.13
N ILE A 41 5.50 -1.01 16.07
CA ILE A 41 4.72 -0.84 14.83
C ILE A 41 3.22 -1.00 15.14
N GLU A 42 2.82 -2.02 15.89
CA GLU A 42 1.44 -2.25 16.29
C GLU A 42 0.89 -1.09 17.15
N ARG A 43 1.71 -0.60 18.09
CA ARG A 43 1.36 0.57 18.92
C ARG A 43 1.13 1.81 18.07
N LEU A 44 2.03 2.12 17.13
CA LEU A 44 1.93 3.27 16.22
C LEU A 44 0.71 3.14 15.29
N THR A 45 0.41 1.93 14.83
CA THR A 45 -0.79 1.65 14.01
C THR A 45 -2.06 1.97 14.81
N SER A 46 -2.14 1.48 16.04
CA SER A 46 -3.29 1.74 16.92
C SER A 46 -3.50 3.22 17.20
N LEU A 47 -2.43 3.97 17.48
CA LEU A 47 -2.49 5.42 17.70
C LEU A 47 -2.93 6.19 16.45
N GLY A 48 -2.46 5.77 15.26
CA GLY A 48 -2.88 6.35 13.99
C GLY A 48 -4.36 6.10 13.69
N MET A 49 -4.84 4.89 13.99
CA MET A 49 -6.24 4.53 13.77
C MET A 49 -7.19 5.15 14.77
N SER A 50 -6.78 5.34 16.02
CA SER A 50 -7.60 6.05 17.04
C SER A 50 -7.64 7.57 16.82
N GLY A 51 -6.75 8.12 15.99
CA GLY A 51 -6.61 9.55 15.78
C GLY A 51 -5.81 10.27 16.87
N GLU A 52 -5.23 9.55 17.82
CA GLU A 52 -4.33 10.11 18.83
C GLU A 52 -2.99 10.56 18.24
N LEU A 53 -2.60 9.94 17.13
CA LEU A 53 -1.44 10.33 16.33
C LEU A 53 -1.90 10.61 14.90
N PRO A 54 -1.44 11.69 14.24
CA PRO A 54 -1.72 11.90 12.82
C PRO A 54 -1.30 10.68 11.97
N LEU A 55 -2.15 10.28 11.03
CA LEU A 55 -1.88 9.09 10.20
C LEU A 55 -0.53 9.17 9.48
N SER A 56 -0.19 10.34 8.92
CA SER A 56 1.09 10.58 8.24
C SER A 56 2.29 10.41 9.18
N GLU A 57 2.16 10.83 10.44
CA GLU A 57 3.21 10.67 11.45
C GLU A 57 3.33 9.20 11.88
N SER A 58 2.20 8.52 12.10
CA SER A 58 2.19 7.08 12.38
C SER A 58 2.88 6.30 11.26
N LEU A 59 2.54 6.59 10.01
CA LEU A 59 3.13 5.94 8.85
C LEU A 59 4.65 6.22 8.74
N ALA A 60 5.05 7.48 8.93
CA ALA A 60 6.46 7.87 8.89
C ALA A 60 7.30 7.15 9.96
N ARG A 61 6.78 7.08 11.19
CA ARG A 61 7.46 6.38 12.29
C ARG A 61 7.56 4.88 12.07
N ARG A 62 6.50 4.25 11.53
CA ARG A 62 6.53 2.81 11.19
C ARG A 62 7.56 2.51 10.10
N LEU A 63 7.60 3.31 9.04
CA LEU A 63 8.60 3.15 7.98
C LEU A 63 10.03 3.37 8.48
N ALA A 64 10.25 4.30 9.40
CA ALA A 64 11.57 4.56 9.98
C ALA A 64 12.12 3.38 10.81
N ILE A 65 11.24 2.56 11.39
CA ILE A 65 11.63 1.32 12.09
C ILE A 65 12.13 0.27 11.08
N LEU A 66 11.56 0.26 9.88
CA LEU A 66 11.81 -0.71 8.83
C LEU A 66 12.95 -0.24 7.92
N THR A 67 14.20 -0.45 8.27
CA THR A 67 15.30 -0.16 7.33
C THR A 67 15.22 -1.09 6.13
N PHE A 68 14.74 -0.59 4.99
CA PHE A 68 14.51 -1.40 3.79
C PHE A 68 14.99 -0.71 2.51
N ASN A 69 15.07 -1.46 1.44
CA ASN A 69 15.57 -1.03 0.15
C ASN A 69 14.68 -1.52 -1.00
N ARG A 70 15.03 -1.15 -2.24
CA ARG A 70 14.28 -1.56 -3.44
C ARG A 70 14.18 -3.09 -3.60
N GLY A 71 15.21 -3.84 -3.22
CA GLY A 71 15.18 -5.30 -3.25
C GLY A 71 14.13 -5.89 -2.29
N HIS A 72 13.87 -5.25 -1.16
CA HIS A 72 12.75 -5.63 -0.28
C HIS A 72 11.41 -5.34 -0.94
N VAL A 73 11.27 -4.20 -1.64
CA VAL A 73 10.04 -3.85 -2.38
C VAL A 73 9.78 -4.87 -3.50
N GLU A 74 10.78 -5.26 -4.26
CA GLU A 74 10.66 -6.28 -5.31
C GLU A 74 10.20 -7.63 -4.75
N ARG A 75 10.79 -8.08 -3.63
CA ARG A 75 10.36 -9.31 -2.95
C ARG A 75 8.95 -9.20 -2.38
N LEU A 76 8.58 -8.03 -1.87
CA LEU A 76 7.22 -7.78 -1.41
C LEU A 76 6.23 -7.90 -2.57
N VAL A 77 6.51 -7.30 -3.72
CA VAL A 77 5.66 -7.41 -4.93
C VAL A 77 5.43 -8.88 -5.28
N GLU A 78 6.50 -9.68 -5.29
CA GLU A 78 6.38 -11.11 -5.61
C GLU A 78 5.54 -11.85 -4.55
N SER A 79 5.73 -11.55 -3.28
CA SER A 79 4.92 -12.12 -2.20
C SER A 79 3.43 -11.74 -2.32
N LEU A 80 3.14 -10.46 -2.58
CA LEU A 80 1.76 -9.96 -2.70
C LEU A 80 1.01 -10.57 -3.89
N ARG A 81 1.71 -10.89 -4.99
CA ARG A 81 1.12 -11.60 -6.15
C ARG A 81 0.51 -12.95 -5.77
N HIS A 82 1.06 -13.62 -4.76
CA HIS A 82 0.53 -14.88 -4.23
C HIS A 82 -0.53 -14.69 -3.15
N GLN A 83 -0.83 -13.46 -2.77
CA GLN A 83 -1.76 -13.12 -1.70
C GLN A 83 -2.94 -12.26 -2.21
N LEU A 84 -3.20 -12.30 -3.50
CA LEU A 84 -4.38 -11.66 -4.09
C LEU A 84 -5.66 -12.37 -3.65
N THR A 85 -6.73 -11.61 -3.47
CA THR A 85 -8.02 -12.19 -3.10
C THR A 85 -8.50 -13.15 -4.20
N PRO A 86 -9.11 -14.29 -3.84
CA PRO A 86 -9.57 -15.27 -4.82
C PRO A 86 -10.51 -14.71 -5.88
N GLY A 87 -11.37 -13.75 -5.52
CA GLY A 87 -12.26 -13.08 -6.47
C GLY A 87 -11.52 -12.31 -7.55
N LEU A 88 -10.48 -11.56 -7.19
CA LEU A 88 -9.65 -10.84 -8.17
C LEU A 88 -9.02 -11.80 -9.18
N VAL A 89 -8.53 -12.94 -8.72
CA VAL A 89 -7.90 -13.94 -9.59
C VAL A 89 -8.92 -14.65 -10.47
N ALA A 90 -10.06 -15.03 -9.89
CA ALA A 90 -11.13 -15.74 -10.61
C ALA A 90 -11.75 -14.86 -11.71
N ASP A 91 -11.97 -13.59 -11.43
CA ASP A 91 -12.61 -12.64 -12.33
C ASP A 91 -11.63 -11.84 -13.20
N ARG A 92 -10.39 -12.33 -13.34
CA ARG A 92 -9.31 -11.64 -14.04
C ARG A 92 -9.71 -11.12 -15.43
N GLN A 93 -10.42 -11.93 -16.21
CA GLN A 93 -10.83 -11.53 -17.56
C GLN A 93 -11.84 -10.39 -17.51
N TRP A 94 -12.80 -10.45 -16.61
CA TRP A 94 -13.77 -9.36 -16.41
C TRP A 94 -13.07 -8.05 -16.01
N ILE A 95 -12.06 -8.14 -15.13
CA ILE A 95 -11.28 -6.99 -14.70
C ILE A 95 -10.49 -6.40 -15.87
N LEU A 96 -9.84 -7.22 -16.68
CA LEU A 96 -9.14 -6.77 -17.89
C LEU A 96 -10.07 -6.03 -18.86
N ASP A 97 -11.27 -6.57 -19.08
CA ASP A 97 -12.26 -5.99 -20.00
C ASP A 97 -12.85 -4.66 -19.50
N HIS A 98 -12.79 -4.41 -18.20
CA HIS A 98 -13.33 -3.21 -17.54
C HIS A 98 -12.28 -2.33 -16.89
N ALA A 99 -11.00 -2.63 -17.06
CA ALA A 99 -9.91 -1.95 -16.37
C ALA A 99 -9.94 -0.43 -16.56
N GLU A 100 -10.38 0.07 -17.72
CA GLU A 100 -10.50 1.52 -18.00
C GLU A 100 -11.46 2.27 -17.04
N HIS A 101 -12.34 1.55 -16.34
CA HIS A 101 -13.33 2.10 -15.40
C HIS A 101 -13.00 1.81 -13.94
N LEU A 102 -11.90 1.12 -13.67
CA LEU A 102 -11.50 0.72 -12.34
C LEU A 102 -10.36 1.62 -11.85
N HIS A 103 -10.50 2.15 -10.65
CA HIS A 103 -9.48 2.94 -9.97
C HIS A 103 -9.17 2.32 -8.61
N VAL A 104 -7.93 2.41 -8.21
CA VAL A 104 -7.48 1.99 -6.87
C VAL A 104 -7.15 3.23 -6.05
N VAL A 105 -7.69 3.32 -4.85
CA VAL A 105 -7.41 4.38 -3.88
C VAL A 105 -6.98 3.74 -2.56
N SER A 106 -5.70 3.81 -2.25
CA SER A 106 -5.08 3.10 -1.13
C SER A 106 -4.18 3.99 -0.30
N GLY A 107 -4.16 3.74 1.01
CA GLY A 107 -3.15 4.29 1.92
C GLY A 107 -1.77 3.61 1.81
N GLY A 108 -1.66 2.55 1.02
CA GLY A 108 -0.40 1.88 0.70
C GLY A 108 0.47 2.68 -0.27
N PHE A 109 1.37 2.00 -0.99
CA PHE A 109 2.36 2.65 -1.85
C PHE A 109 2.28 2.15 -3.29
N VAL A 110 2.30 3.08 -4.23
CA VAL A 110 2.26 2.78 -5.67
C VAL A 110 3.43 1.89 -6.10
N ASP A 111 4.55 1.98 -5.39
CA ASP A 111 5.79 1.24 -5.67
C ASP A 111 5.62 -0.28 -5.63
N TRP A 112 4.67 -0.81 -4.86
CA TRP A 112 4.32 -2.23 -4.90
C TRP A 112 2.92 -2.50 -5.44
N ILE A 113 1.96 -1.59 -5.27
CA ILE A 113 0.59 -1.80 -5.77
C ILE A 113 0.57 -1.85 -7.31
N ALA A 114 1.26 -0.93 -7.99
CA ALA A 114 1.25 -0.87 -9.45
C ALA A 114 1.86 -2.13 -10.10
N PRO A 115 3.05 -2.61 -9.70
CA PRO A 115 3.59 -3.86 -10.26
C PRO A 115 2.72 -5.10 -10.02
N VAL A 116 1.97 -5.13 -8.90
CA VAL A 116 1.05 -6.23 -8.59
C VAL A 116 -0.18 -6.20 -9.49
N LEU A 117 -0.73 -5.01 -9.77
CA LEU A 117 -2.00 -4.84 -10.49
C LEU A 117 -1.86 -4.62 -12.00
N THR A 118 -0.69 -4.23 -12.50
CA THR A 118 -0.44 -4.07 -13.94
C THR A 118 -0.82 -5.33 -14.76
N PRO A 119 -0.56 -6.58 -14.31
CA PRO A 119 -0.98 -7.77 -15.02
C PRO A 119 -2.50 -7.96 -15.13
N PHE A 120 -3.29 -7.19 -14.37
CA PHE A 120 -4.76 -7.15 -14.41
C PHE A 120 -5.29 -5.99 -15.26
N GLY A 121 -4.43 -5.28 -15.99
CA GLY A 121 -4.82 -4.19 -16.89
C GLY A 121 -4.90 -2.81 -16.24
N PHE A 122 -4.60 -2.67 -14.96
CA PHE A 122 -4.52 -1.35 -14.33
C PHE A 122 -3.30 -0.57 -14.84
N ARG A 123 -3.52 0.67 -15.22
CA ARG A 123 -2.45 1.63 -15.53
C ARG A 123 -2.06 2.38 -14.26
N THR A 124 -0.83 2.86 -14.20
CA THR A 124 -0.32 3.59 -13.02
C THR A 124 -1.18 4.81 -12.68
N GLU A 125 -1.73 5.50 -13.67
CA GLU A 125 -2.58 6.68 -13.50
C GLU A 125 -3.93 6.37 -12.82
N GLN A 126 -4.32 5.10 -12.77
CA GLN A 126 -5.53 4.63 -12.11
C GLN A 126 -5.28 4.19 -10.66
N ILE A 127 -4.03 4.21 -10.22
CA ILE A 127 -3.61 3.77 -8.89
C ILE A 127 -3.20 5.00 -8.09
N HIS A 128 -4.08 5.42 -7.22
CA HIS A 128 -3.88 6.55 -6.31
C HIS A 128 -3.41 6.00 -4.96
N ALA A 129 -2.15 6.20 -4.67
CA ALA A 129 -1.48 5.71 -3.46
C ALA A 129 -0.33 6.63 -3.08
N ASN A 130 0.25 6.43 -1.90
CA ASN A 130 1.49 7.11 -1.54
C ASN A 130 2.65 6.64 -2.45
N ALA A 131 3.73 7.39 -2.50
CA ALA A 131 4.95 7.02 -3.20
C ALA A 131 6.14 7.05 -2.26
N LEU A 132 7.02 6.04 -2.38
CA LEU A 132 8.25 5.99 -1.62
C LEU A 132 9.26 7.01 -2.14
N CYS A 133 9.98 7.63 -1.20
CA CYS A 133 11.18 8.40 -1.49
C CYS A 133 12.39 7.52 -1.19
N CYS A 134 13.17 7.20 -2.21
CA CYS A 134 14.38 6.40 -2.04
C CYS A 134 15.61 7.20 -2.47
N ASN A 135 16.69 7.10 -1.69
CA ASN A 135 18.00 7.64 -2.01
C ASN A 135 18.86 6.46 -2.52
N ALA A 136 19.14 6.43 -3.81
CA ALA A 136 19.68 5.26 -4.50
C ALA A 136 18.81 4.02 -4.21
N ASP A 137 19.34 3.01 -3.54
CA ASP A 137 18.61 1.77 -3.23
C ASP A 137 17.86 1.82 -1.89
N VAL A 138 18.22 2.74 -0.98
CA VAL A 138 17.63 2.81 0.36
C VAL A 138 16.35 3.65 0.33
N CYS A 139 15.26 3.10 0.84
CA CYS A 139 14.00 3.82 0.98
C CYS A 139 13.99 4.59 2.30
N VAL A 140 13.85 5.92 2.21
CA VAL A 140 14.05 6.85 3.33
C VAL A 140 12.77 7.52 3.82
N GLY A 141 11.64 7.26 3.17
CA GLY A 141 10.36 7.85 3.56
C GLY A 141 9.38 7.95 2.39
N PHE A 142 8.47 8.92 2.46
CA PHE A 142 7.44 9.18 1.47
C PHE A 142 7.00 10.64 1.52
N ASP A 143 6.22 11.09 0.53
CA ASP A 143 5.62 12.43 0.54
C ASP A 143 4.51 12.53 1.58
N GLN A 144 4.80 13.13 2.73
CA GLN A 144 3.84 13.32 3.82
C GLN A 144 2.75 14.35 3.50
N ASN A 145 2.87 15.13 2.42
CA ASN A 145 1.85 16.06 1.96
C ASN A 145 0.82 15.41 1.04
N HIS A 146 1.07 14.18 0.59
CA HIS A 146 0.12 13.46 -0.25
C HIS A 146 -1.20 13.24 0.50
N PRO A 147 -2.38 13.47 -0.12
CA PRO A 147 -3.68 13.31 0.54
C PRO A 147 -3.85 11.94 1.22
N LEU A 148 -3.39 10.88 0.58
CA LEU A 148 -3.55 9.50 1.08
C LEU A 148 -2.62 9.14 2.25
N SER A 149 -1.69 10.03 2.63
CA SER A 149 -0.88 9.88 3.84
C SER A 149 -1.58 10.40 5.10
N ARG A 150 -2.71 11.09 4.98
CA ARG A 150 -3.41 11.76 6.09
C ARG A 150 -4.86 11.30 6.25
N ASN A 151 -5.42 11.57 7.43
CA ASN A 151 -6.81 11.28 7.74
C ASN A 151 -7.74 12.02 6.77
N GLY A 152 -8.76 11.32 6.26
CA GLY A 152 -9.74 11.90 5.32
C GLY A 152 -9.24 12.08 3.89
N GLY A 153 -8.05 11.61 3.55
CA GLY A 153 -7.48 11.78 2.22
C GLY A 153 -8.15 10.97 1.12
N LYS A 154 -8.71 9.80 1.41
CA LYS A 154 -9.42 8.99 0.41
C LYS A 154 -10.60 9.74 -0.24
N PRO A 155 -11.54 10.34 0.52
CA PRO A 155 -12.60 11.17 -0.06
C PRO A 155 -12.09 12.34 -0.91
N GLU A 156 -10.99 12.98 -0.49
CA GLU A 156 -10.39 14.10 -1.24
C GLU A 156 -9.91 13.66 -2.63
N VAL A 157 -9.26 12.50 -2.72
CA VAL A 157 -8.78 11.95 -4.00
C VAL A 157 -9.91 11.48 -4.90
N VAL A 158 -10.98 10.90 -4.32
CA VAL A 158 -12.14 10.40 -5.08
C VAL A 158 -12.96 11.53 -5.71
N GLN A 159 -12.91 12.74 -5.15
CA GLN A 159 -13.64 13.90 -5.67
C GLN A 159 -12.92 14.65 -6.80
N GLN A 160 -11.67 14.33 -7.09
CA GLN A 160 -10.87 14.90 -8.17
C GLN A 160 -11.14 14.18 -9.50
#